data_c5654355a1c8a4c95be7a7edda018476
#
_entry.id   c5654355a1c8a4c95be7a7edda018476
#
_cell.length_a   1.000
_cell.length_b   1.000
_cell.length_c   1.000
_cell.angle_alpha   90.00
_cell.angle_beta   90.00
_cell.angle_gamma   90.00
#
_symmetry.space_group_name_H-M   'P 1'
#
loop_
_entity.id
_entity.type
_entity.pdbx_description
1 polymer ?
#
loop_
_entity_poly.entity_id
_entity_poly.type
_entity_poly.pdbx_seq_one_letter_code
_entity_poly.pdbx_strand_id
1 'polypeptide(L)'
;MKTRTTITLLAVLFMTATMPVLAQEENGYTKFNVAEDFTYNGFQWFRDAQLLAAGDKTKSNAMTIGWGGIGTLWQRPAMTVYVAEKRYTKEFMDKAEYFTVMSFDVEYSKILNYMGTKSGRDGDKAAALGLHTAYTANGTPYYTEANMVIECKIMYAAPFDPNGFKSDVPKNMYSHFPAGIHSMYIGEVVNAWRK
;
A
#
# COMPACT_ATOMS: atom_id res chain seq x y z
N MET A 1 13.97 18.57 75.09
CA MET A 1 13.90 19.32 73.84
C MET A 1 13.96 18.36 72.66
N LYS A 2 12.84 18.16 71.95
CA LYS A 2 12.78 17.27 70.74
C LYS A 2 12.72 18.17 69.52
N THR A 3 13.78 18.19 68.76
CA THR A 3 13.85 18.91 67.49
C THR A 3 13.13 18.11 66.42
N ARG A 4 12.07 18.71 65.83
CA ARG A 4 11.36 18.12 64.67
C ARG A 4 12.03 18.64 63.39
N THR A 5 12.61 17.73 62.64
CA THR A 5 13.14 18.01 61.31
C THR A 5 12.01 17.87 60.29
N THR A 6 11.64 18.98 59.67
CA THR A 6 10.62 19.04 58.60
C THR A 6 11.35 18.76 57.27
N ILE A 7 11.02 17.62 56.62
CA ILE A 7 11.50 17.29 55.28
C ILE A 7 10.50 17.86 54.26
N THR A 8 10.95 18.88 53.53
CA THR A 8 10.17 19.45 52.43
C THR A 8 10.43 18.60 51.16
N LEU A 9 9.41 17.87 50.72
CA LEU A 9 9.46 17.10 49.50
C LEU A 9 9.24 18.01 48.28
N LEU A 10 10.27 18.27 47.53
CA LEU A 10 10.20 19.03 46.28
C LEU A 10 9.74 18.12 45.15
N ALA A 11 8.46 18.24 44.76
CA ALA A 11 7.94 17.54 43.59
C ALA A 11 8.42 18.19 42.30
N VAL A 12 9.36 17.57 41.62
CA VAL A 12 9.79 18.00 40.28
C VAL A 12 8.77 17.45 39.28
N LEU A 13 7.93 18.34 38.75
CA LEU A 13 6.99 18.03 37.68
C LEU A 13 7.75 17.93 36.34
N PHE A 14 8.01 16.74 35.86
CA PHE A 14 8.51 16.54 34.50
C PHE A 14 7.39 16.82 33.51
N MET A 15 7.33 18.03 32.95
CA MET A 15 6.58 18.32 31.75
C MET A 15 7.30 17.64 30.57
N THR A 16 6.84 16.47 30.15
CA THR A 16 7.20 15.91 28.85
C THR A 16 6.51 16.74 27.78
N ALA A 17 7.23 17.70 27.21
CA ALA A 17 6.80 18.36 26.00
C ALA A 17 6.79 17.31 24.88
N THR A 18 5.60 16.87 24.46
CA THR A 18 5.41 16.13 23.21
C THR A 18 5.71 17.11 22.08
N MET A 19 6.94 17.07 21.57
CA MET A 19 7.26 17.76 20.31
C MET A 19 6.37 17.14 19.21
N PRO A 20 5.71 17.96 18.36
CA PRO A 20 5.06 17.43 17.18
C PRO A 20 6.13 16.74 16.36
N VAL A 21 5.90 15.47 16.01
CA VAL A 21 6.74 14.75 15.06
C VAL A 21 6.59 15.51 13.74
N LEU A 22 7.58 16.32 13.40
CA LEU A 22 7.65 16.96 12.09
C LEU A 22 7.60 15.84 11.05
N ALA A 23 6.63 15.92 10.15
CA ALA A 23 6.52 15.01 9.04
C ALA A 23 7.86 14.97 8.30
N GLN A 24 8.47 13.79 8.24
CA GLN A 24 9.78 13.64 7.61
C GLN A 24 9.58 13.72 6.11
N GLU A 25 9.95 14.84 5.51
CA GLU A 25 9.96 15.03 4.06
C GLU A 25 11.11 14.21 3.46
N GLU A 26 10.77 13.20 2.66
CA GLU A 26 11.72 12.43 1.87
C GLU A 26 11.28 12.45 0.41
N ASN A 27 12.14 12.92 -0.49
CA ASN A 27 11.85 13.04 -1.92
C ASN A 27 10.60 13.88 -2.28
N GLY A 28 10.30 14.93 -1.51
CA GLY A 28 9.13 15.79 -1.73
C GLY A 28 7.80 15.19 -1.23
N TYR A 29 7.87 14.11 -0.46
CA TYR A 29 6.69 13.51 0.17
C TYR A 29 6.56 13.90 1.63
N THR A 30 5.32 14.13 2.04
CA THR A 30 4.94 14.31 3.45
C THR A 30 4.24 13.05 3.95
N LYS A 31 4.68 12.52 5.08
CA LYS A 31 4.05 11.37 5.74
C LYS A 31 2.67 11.78 6.28
N PHE A 32 1.65 10.91 6.12
CA PHE A 32 0.31 11.15 6.65
C PHE A 32 -0.29 9.88 7.28
N ASN A 33 -1.30 10.05 8.13
CA ASN A 33 -2.04 8.95 8.74
C ASN A 33 -3.24 8.58 7.86
N VAL A 34 -3.19 7.42 7.22
CA VAL A 34 -4.28 6.95 6.33
C VAL A 34 -5.61 6.83 7.06
N ALA A 35 -5.62 6.41 8.33
CA ALA A 35 -6.87 6.22 9.07
C ALA A 35 -7.61 7.53 9.37
N GLU A 36 -6.90 8.65 9.41
CA GLU A 36 -7.43 9.98 9.76
C GLU A 36 -7.49 10.91 8.54
N ASP A 37 -6.48 10.86 7.67
CA ASP A 37 -6.25 11.86 6.63
C ASP A 37 -6.58 11.39 5.21
N PHE A 38 -7.06 10.13 5.03
CA PHE A 38 -7.46 9.63 3.71
C PHE A 38 -8.85 10.17 3.35
N THR A 39 -8.87 11.27 2.62
CA THR A 39 -10.10 12.02 2.27
C THR A 39 -10.74 11.58 0.95
N TYR A 40 -10.18 10.62 0.24
CA TYR A 40 -10.68 10.15 -1.04
C TYR A 40 -11.90 9.23 -0.85
N ASN A 41 -12.84 9.28 -1.80
CA ASN A 41 -13.86 8.25 -1.90
C ASN A 41 -13.21 6.92 -2.30
N GLY A 42 -13.16 5.94 -1.40
CA GLY A 42 -12.46 4.67 -1.62
C GLY A 42 -12.99 3.88 -2.83
N PHE A 43 -14.29 3.98 -3.14
CA PHE A 43 -14.85 3.33 -4.34
C PHE A 43 -14.33 3.98 -5.63
N GLN A 44 -14.26 5.31 -5.67
CA GLN A 44 -13.76 6.03 -6.84
C GLN A 44 -12.25 5.85 -6.96
N TRP A 45 -11.51 5.95 -5.85
CA TRP A 45 -10.07 5.84 -5.82
C TRP A 45 -9.56 4.57 -6.50
N PHE A 46 -10.16 3.41 -6.21
CA PHE A 46 -9.80 2.17 -6.91
C PHE A 46 -10.25 2.15 -8.37
N ARG A 47 -11.43 2.70 -8.71
CA ARG A 47 -11.90 2.79 -10.11
C ARG A 47 -11.03 3.67 -10.99
N ASP A 48 -10.40 4.68 -10.41
CA ASP A 48 -9.48 5.58 -11.13
C ASP A 48 -8.14 4.89 -11.47
N ALA A 49 -8.00 3.63 -11.07
CA ALA A 49 -6.83 2.78 -11.22
C ALA A 49 -5.61 3.25 -10.41
N GLN A 50 -4.96 2.28 -9.75
CA GLN A 50 -3.77 2.49 -8.95
C GLN A 50 -2.66 1.56 -9.44
N LEU A 51 -1.39 1.84 -9.11
CA LEU A 51 -0.32 0.86 -9.29
C LEU A 51 -0.05 0.09 -8.00
N LEU A 52 -0.05 -1.22 -8.09
CA LEU A 52 0.42 -2.15 -7.08
C LEU A 52 1.85 -2.57 -7.43
N ALA A 53 2.80 -2.43 -6.50
CA ALA A 53 4.16 -2.91 -6.67
C ALA A 53 4.59 -3.83 -5.52
N ALA A 54 5.38 -4.85 -5.84
CA ALA A 54 5.98 -5.77 -4.88
C ALA A 54 7.34 -6.27 -5.38
N GLY A 55 8.13 -6.80 -4.46
CA GLY A 55 9.50 -7.25 -4.70
C GLY A 55 10.49 -6.52 -3.80
N ASP A 56 11.74 -6.52 -4.20
CA ASP A 56 12.85 -5.92 -3.47
C ASP A 56 13.81 -5.17 -4.41
N LYS A 57 14.94 -4.72 -3.86
CA LYS A 57 15.98 -3.99 -4.61
C LYS A 57 16.65 -4.82 -5.72
N THR A 58 16.54 -6.16 -5.66
CA THR A 58 17.14 -7.04 -6.67
C THR A 58 16.17 -7.28 -7.84
N LYS A 59 14.88 -7.42 -7.54
CA LYS A 59 13.84 -7.64 -8.54
C LYS A 59 12.48 -7.22 -8.01
N SER A 60 11.78 -6.43 -8.79
CA SER A 60 10.43 -5.96 -8.46
C SER A 60 9.55 -5.94 -9.70
N ASN A 61 8.25 -5.89 -9.50
CA ASN A 61 7.30 -5.67 -10.57
C ASN A 61 6.10 -4.88 -10.06
N ALA A 62 5.48 -4.13 -10.97
CA ALA A 62 4.24 -3.43 -10.70
C ALA A 62 3.16 -3.76 -11.74
N MET A 63 1.91 -3.58 -11.37
CA MET A 63 0.75 -3.71 -12.24
C MET A 63 -0.34 -2.72 -11.84
N THR A 64 -1.17 -2.37 -12.78
CA THR A 64 -2.37 -1.58 -12.50
C THR A 64 -3.44 -2.46 -11.87
N ILE A 65 -4.07 -1.95 -10.83
CA ILE A 65 -5.23 -2.52 -10.16
C ILE A 65 -6.39 -1.51 -10.19
N GLY A 66 -7.61 -2.02 -10.35
CA GLY A 66 -8.84 -1.22 -10.28
C GLY A 66 -9.83 -1.78 -9.24
N TRP A 67 -9.43 -2.83 -8.52
CA TRP A 67 -10.23 -3.46 -7.48
C TRP A 67 -9.46 -3.49 -6.18
N GLY A 68 -10.14 -3.16 -5.11
CA GLY A 68 -9.56 -3.13 -3.78
C GLY A 68 -10.53 -2.55 -2.76
N GLY A 69 -10.04 -2.38 -1.56
CA GLY A 69 -10.76 -1.76 -0.46
C GLY A 69 -9.78 -1.19 0.55
N ILE A 70 -10.23 -0.16 1.26
CA ILE A 70 -9.51 0.44 2.37
C ILE A 70 -10.47 0.53 3.56
N GLY A 71 -10.00 0.20 4.74
CA GLY A 71 -10.83 0.19 5.94
C GLY A 71 -10.08 -0.30 7.15
N THR A 72 -10.78 -1.00 8.05
CA THR A 72 -10.20 -1.53 9.29
C THR A 72 -10.40 -3.04 9.35
N LEU A 73 -9.33 -3.79 9.64
CA LEU A 73 -9.38 -5.21 9.93
C LEU A 73 -8.46 -5.52 11.11
N TRP A 74 -8.93 -6.35 12.07
CA TRP A 74 -8.19 -6.68 13.29
C TRP A 74 -7.67 -5.45 14.05
N GLN A 75 -8.47 -4.40 14.07
CA GLN A 75 -8.18 -3.09 14.71
C GLN A 75 -6.97 -2.37 14.09
N ARG A 76 -6.63 -2.69 12.83
CA ARG A 76 -5.55 -2.04 12.07
C ARG A 76 -6.10 -1.36 10.82
N PRO A 77 -5.56 -0.21 10.43
CA PRO A 77 -5.81 0.33 9.09
C PRO A 77 -5.38 -0.72 8.07
N ALA A 78 -6.28 -1.10 7.19
CA ALA A 78 -6.05 -2.20 6.26
C ALA A 78 -6.41 -1.82 4.82
N MET A 79 -5.64 -2.34 3.89
CA MET A 79 -5.91 -2.28 2.46
C MET A 79 -6.03 -3.69 1.90
N THR A 80 -7.07 -3.93 1.10
CA THR A 80 -7.26 -5.19 0.38
C THR A 80 -7.02 -4.96 -1.10
N VAL A 81 -6.21 -5.81 -1.72
CA VAL A 81 -5.92 -5.79 -3.15
C VAL A 81 -6.10 -7.20 -3.75
N TYR A 82 -6.36 -7.25 -5.05
CA TYR A 82 -6.62 -8.51 -5.75
C TYR A 82 -5.67 -8.66 -6.93
N VAL A 83 -4.97 -9.80 -6.99
CA VAL A 83 -4.01 -10.12 -8.06
C VAL A 83 -4.37 -11.44 -8.70
N ALA A 84 -4.66 -11.42 -10.00
CA ALA A 84 -5.01 -12.61 -10.74
C ALA A 84 -3.83 -13.57 -10.89
N GLU A 85 -4.13 -14.86 -10.91
CA GLU A 85 -3.19 -15.98 -10.86
C GLU A 85 -2.05 -15.88 -11.88
N LYS A 86 -2.35 -15.50 -13.13
CA LYS A 86 -1.36 -15.45 -14.22
C LYS A 86 -0.61 -14.12 -14.32
N ARG A 87 -0.92 -13.13 -13.46
CA ARG A 87 -0.19 -11.86 -13.45
C ARG A 87 1.22 -12.06 -12.91
N TYR A 88 2.20 -11.45 -13.58
CA TYR A 88 3.60 -11.55 -13.15
C TYR A 88 3.83 -10.99 -11.75
N THR A 89 3.13 -9.93 -11.39
CA THR A 89 3.18 -9.34 -10.03
C THR A 89 2.79 -10.35 -8.93
N LYS A 90 1.97 -11.38 -9.28
CA LYS A 90 1.60 -12.45 -8.33
C LYS A 90 2.82 -13.17 -7.76
N GLU A 91 3.83 -13.45 -8.59
CA GLU A 91 5.07 -14.13 -8.17
C GLU A 91 5.86 -13.32 -7.13
N PHE A 92 5.73 -11.99 -7.16
CA PHE A 92 6.34 -11.09 -6.19
C PHE A 92 5.50 -10.98 -4.94
N MET A 93 4.18 -10.80 -5.08
CA MET A 93 3.25 -10.72 -3.95
C MET A 93 3.28 -11.96 -3.07
N ASP A 94 3.42 -13.15 -3.65
CA ASP A 94 3.47 -14.42 -2.91
C ASP A 94 4.74 -14.58 -2.05
N LYS A 95 5.79 -13.81 -2.35
CA LYS A 95 7.09 -13.87 -1.65
C LYS A 95 7.36 -12.66 -0.79
N ALA A 96 6.65 -11.56 -1.05
CA ALA A 96 6.87 -10.29 -0.38
C ALA A 96 6.28 -10.29 1.03
N GLU A 97 6.94 -9.61 1.95
CA GLU A 97 6.38 -9.24 3.25
C GLU A 97 5.57 -7.94 3.15
N TYR A 98 5.94 -7.06 2.22
CA TYR A 98 5.31 -5.76 2.01
C TYR A 98 4.98 -5.53 0.54
N PHE A 99 4.00 -4.67 0.30
CA PHE A 99 3.69 -4.13 -1.03
C PHE A 99 3.36 -2.65 -0.93
N THR A 100 3.45 -1.93 -2.05
CA THR A 100 2.98 -0.55 -2.14
C THR A 100 1.79 -0.44 -3.09
N VAL A 101 0.90 0.50 -2.78
CA VAL A 101 -0.12 0.98 -3.71
C VAL A 101 0.10 2.47 -3.94
N MET A 102 0.14 2.88 -5.20
CA MET A 102 0.51 4.22 -5.62
C MET A 102 -0.57 4.87 -6.47
N SER A 103 -0.90 6.12 -6.14
CA SER A 103 -1.73 6.99 -6.98
C SER A 103 -0.87 7.88 -7.88
N PHE A 104 -1.45 8.26 -9.01
CA PHE A 104 -0.84 9.17 -9.97
C PHE A 104 -1.85 10.21 -10.42
N ASP A 105 -1.36 11.37 -10.84
CA ASP A 105 -2.19 12.38 -11.46
C ASP A 105 -2.71 11.93 -12.84
N VAL A 106 -3.78 12.56 -13.30
CA VAL A 106 -4.49 12.18 -14.54
C VAL A 106 -3.59 12.15 -15.79
N GLU A 107 -2.54 12.93 -15.80
CA GLU A 107 -1.55 12.95 -16.90
C GLU A 107 -0.83 11.60 -17.07
N TYR A 108 -0.76 10.80 -16.03
CA TYR A 108 -0.16 9.45 -16.02
C TYR A 108 -1.12 8.34 -16.45
N SER A 109 -2.33 8.65 -16.92
CA SER A 109 -3.33 7.64 -17.34
C SER A 109 -2.81 6.65 -18.40
N LYS A 110 -1.95 7.12 -19.33
CA LYS A 110 -1.29 6.25 -20.32
C LYS A 110 -0.32 5.27 -19.68
N ILE A 111 0.37 5.69 -18.62
CA ILE A 111 1.29 4.85 -17.84
C ILE A 111 0.49 3.76 -17.12
N LEU A 112 -0.61 4.12 -16.46
CA LEU A 112 -1.49 3.15 -15.80
C LEU A 112 -2.02 2.11 -16.78
N ASN A 113 -2.44 2.53 -17.99
CA ASN A 113 -2.88 1.58 -19.01
C ASN A 113 -1.76 0.62 -19.46
N TYR A 114 -0.56 1.13 -19.73
CA TYR A 114 0.59 0.31 -20.11
C TYR A 114 0.96 -0.69 -19.03
N MET A 115 1.07 -0.24 -17.78
CA MET A 115 1.41 -1.07 -16.62
C MET A 115 0.39 -2.20 -16.37
N GLY A 116 -0.90 -1.97 -16.72
CA GLY A 116 -1.97 -2.95 -16.60
C GLY A 116 -2.06 -3.95 -17.74
N THR A 117 -1.58 -3.58 -18.95
CA THR A 117 -1.74 -4.39 -20.18
C THR A 117 -0.48 -5.15 -20.57
N LYS A 118 0.71 -4.62 -20.27
CA LYS A 118 2.00 -5.27 -20.60
C LYS A 118 2.49 -6.15 -19.45
N SER A 119 3.19 -7.22 -19.80
CA SER A 119 3.79 -8.11 -18.82
C SER A 119 5.22 -7.67 -18.46
N GLY A 120 5.57 -7.69 -17.18
CA GLY A 120 6.96 -7.50 -16.75
C GLY A 120 7.87 -8.70 -17.05
N ARG A 121 7.32 -9.82 -17.57
CA ARG A 121 8.13 -10.93 -18.12
C ARG A 121 8.78 -10.55 -19.45
N ASP A 122 8.16 -9.61 -20.19
CA ASP A 122 8.61 -9.21 -21.52
C ASP A 122 9.63 -8.07 -21.48
N GLY A 123 9.89 -7.49 -20.31
CA GLY A 123 10.85 -6.42 -20.09
C GLY A 123 10.51 -5.51 -18.91
N ASP A 124 11.42 -4.58 -18.60
CA ASP A 124 11.23 -3.59 -17.56
C ASP A 124 10.23 -2.51 -18.01
N LYS A 125 9.03 -2.57 -17.47
CA LYS A 125 7.95 -1.63 -17.79
C LYS A 125 8.21 -0.23 -17.24
N ALA A 126 8.85 -0.13 -16.08
CA ALA A 126 9.16 1.17 -15.48
C ALA A 126 10.19 1.91 -16.31
N ALA A 127 11.28 1.24 -16.69
CA ALA A 127 12.30 1.81 -17.58
C ALA A 127 11.72 2.21 -18.95
N ALA A 128 10.83 1.38 -19.54
CA ALA A 128 10.17 1.67 -20.80
C ALA A 128 9.27 2.93 -20.75
N LEU A 129 8.83 3.33 -19.55
CA LEU A 129 7.97 4.48 -19.32
C LEU A 129 8.71 5.68 -18.72
N GLY A 130 10.02 5.55 -18.46
CA GLY A 130 10.81 6.58 -17.80
C GLY A 130 10.44 6.82 -16.33
N LEU A 131 9.86 5.81 -15.67
CA LEU A 131 9.56 5.86 -14.23
C LEU A 131 10.82 5.56 -13.41
N HIS A 132 11.00 6.30 -12.33
CA HIS A 132 12.14 6.13 -11.42
C HIS A 132 11.72 5.31 -10.19
N THR A 133 12.29 4.12 -10.09
CA THR A 133 12.05 3.23 -8.93
C THR A 133 12.85 3.69 -7.73
N ALA A 134 12.15 3.88 -6.61
CA ALA A 134 12.73 4.08 -5.30
C ALA A 134 12.24 2.98 -4.33
N TYR A 135 12.76 2.96 -3.12
CA TYR A 135 12.44 1.92 -2.14
C TYR A 135 12.16 2.55 -0.78
N THR A 136 11.13 2.06 -0.11
CA THR A 136 10.83 2.42 1.28
C THR A 136 11.94 1.96 2.23
N ALA A 137 11.85 2.34 3.50
CA ALA A 137 12.77 1.84 4.52
C ALA A 137 12.70 0.30 4.69
N ASN A 138 11.55 -0.32 4.39
CA ASN A 138 11.37 -1.78 4.38
C ASN A 138 11.85 -2.44 3.07
N GLY A 139 12.39 -1.67 2.12
CA GLY A 139 12.87 -2.16 0.83
C GLY A 139 11.78 -2.41 -0.21
N THR A 140 10.56 -1.95 0.04
CA THR A 140 9.42 -2.11 -0.86
C THR A 140 9.50 -1.11 -2.03
N PRO A 141 9.35 -1.55 -3.30
CA PRO A 141 9.48 -0.66 -4.45
C PRO A 141 8.31 0.32 -4.56
N TYR A 142 8.60 1.54 -5.00
CA TYR A 142 7.63 2.53 -5.45
C TYR A 142 8.21 3.40 -6.56
N TYR A 143 7.38 4.21 -7.23
CA TYR A 143 7.84 5.14 -8.27
C TYR A 143 7.76 6.58 -7.77
N THR A 144 8.84 7.35 -7.99
CA THR A 144 8.93 8.73 -7.49
C THR A 144 7.94 9.69 -8.17
N GLU A 145 7.35 9.32 -9.29
CA GLU A 145 6.32 10.08 -9.99
C GLU A 145 4.93 9.99 -9.34
N ALA A 146 4.72 9.02 -8.45
CA ALA A 146 3.47 8.90 -7.73
C ALA A 146 3.18 10.17 -6.90
N ASN A 147 1.91 10.56 -6.80
CA ASN A 147 1.48 11.65 -5.91
C ASN A 147 1.12 11.13 -4.50
N MET A 148 0.83 9.83 -4.38
CA MET A 148 0.63 9.15 -3.09
C MET A 148 1.22 7.75 -3.14
N VAL A 149 1.86 7.33 -2.06
CA VAL A 149 2.40 5.98 -1.85
C VAL A 149 1.88 5.46 -0.52
N ILE A 150 1.24 4.31 -0.54
CA ILE A 150 0.77 3.60 0.67
C ILE A 150 1.51 2.27 0.73
N GLU A 151 2.28 2.05 1.80
CA GLU A 151 2.99 0.81 2.05
C GLU A 151 2.20 -0.06 3.03
N CYS A 152 2.03 -1.32 2.66
CA CYS A 152 1.26 -2.28 3.44
C CYS A 152 2.10 -3.50 3.78
N LYS A 153 2.02 -3.97 5.04
CA LYS A 153 2.54 -5.26 5.49
C LYS A 153 1.48 -6.33 5.27
N ILE A 154 1.79 -7.40 4.54
CA ILE A 154 0.83 -8.47 4.26
C ILE A 154 0.47 -9.18 5.56
N MET A 155 -0.81 -9.18 5.90
CA MET A 155 -1.38 -9.89 7.05
C MET A 155 -2.06 -11.20 6.63
N TYR A 156 -2.58 -11.24 5.41
CA TYR A 156 -3.33 -12.40 4.90
C TYR A 156 -3.24 -12.47 3.39
N ALA A 157 -3.12 -13.68 2.85
CA ALA A 157 -3.19 -13.94 1.41
C ALA A 157 -3.88 -15.29 1.15
N ALA A 158 -4.87 -15.30 0.26
CA ALA A 158 -5.52 -16.52 -0.20
C ALA A 158 -6.12 -16.34 -1.59
N PRO A 159 -6.13 -17.38 -2.45
CA PRO A 159 -6.94 -17.38 -3.66
C PRO A 159 -8.43 -17.39 -3.30
N PHE A 160 -9.28 -16.84 -4.17
CA PHE A 160 -10.70 -17.06 -4.05
C PHE A 160 -11.02 -18.54 -4.34
N ASP A 161 -11.79 -19.15 -3.45
CA ASP A 161 -12.36 -20.48 -3.70
C ASP A 161 -13.60 -20.34 -4.63
N PRO A 162 -13.60 -20.98 -5.81
CA PRO A 162 -14.76 -20.96 -6.71
C PRO A 162 -16.05 -21.47 -6.05
N ASN A 163 -15.94 -22.42 -5.11
CA ASN A 163 -17.10 -22.94 -4.36
C ASN A 163 -17.65 -21.93 -3.36
N GLY A 164 -16.88 -20.92 -3.02
CA GLY A 164 -17.27 -19.82 -2.15
C GLY A 164 -18.12 -18.75 -2.84
N PHE A 165 -18.23 -18.73 -4.17
CA PHE A 165 -19.01 -17.74 -4.90
C PHE A 165 -20.51 -17.92 -4.70
N LYS A 166 -21.16 -16.93 -4.09
CA LYS A 166 -22.59 -16.96 -3.72
C LYS A 166 -23.50 -16.27 -4.76
N SER A 167 -22.92 -15.64 -5.79
CA SER A 167 -23.67 -14.98 -6.87
C SER A 167 -23.09 -15.34 -8.24
N ASP A 168 -23.84 -15.03 -9.30
CA ASP A 168 -23.42 -15.30 -10.67
C ASP A 168 -22.41 -14.27 -11.18
N VAL A 169 -22.29 -13.10 -10.54
CA VAL A 169 -21.36 -12.05 -10.96
C VAL A 169 -19.91 -12.57 -11.04
N PRO A 170 -19.29 -13.10 -9.96
CA PRO A 170 -17.94 -13.62 -10.04
C PRO A 170 -17.85 -14.88 -10.90
N LYS A 171 -18.87 -15.76 -10.90
CA LYS A 171 -18.87 -16.98 -11.73
C LYS A 171 -18.80 -16.62 -13.21
N ASN A 172 -19.65 -15.72 -13.68
CA ASN A 172 -19.67 -15.28 -15.07
C ASN A 172 -18.38 -14.52 -15.44
N MET A 173 -17.87 -13.69 -14.56
CA MET A 173 -16.61 -12.99 -14.79
C MET A 173 -15.45 -13.98 -14.98
N TYR A 174 -15.27 -14.92 -14.06
CA TYR A 174 -14.12 -15.83 -14.10
C TYR A 174 -14.24 -16.91 -15.18
N SER A 175 -15.43 -17.22 -15.70
CA SER A 175 -15.58 -18.13 -16.84
C SER A 175 -14.87 -17.63 -18.11
N HIS A 176 -14.63 -16.33 -18.23
CA HIS A 176 -14.01 -15.69 -19.39
C HIS A 176 -12.77 -14.86 -19.06
N PHE A 177 -12.35 -14.79 -17.78
CA PHE A 177 -11.23 -13.96 -17.38
C PHE A 177 -9.89 -14.64 -17.66
N PRO A 178 -9.10 -14.15 -18.64
CA PRO A 178 -7.95 -14.91 -19.17
C PRO A 178 -6.79 -14.99 -18.16
N ALA A 179 -6.73 -14.09 -17.17
CA ALA A 179 -5.68 -14.07 -16.16
C ALA A 179 -5.91 -15.03 -14.99
N GLY A 180 -7.03 -15.80 -15.00
CA GLY A 180 -7.37 -16.72 -13.93
C GLY A 180 -8.02 -16.07 -12.71
N ILE A 181 -8.24 -16.86 -11.68
CA ILE A 181 -8.86 -16.41 -10.43
C ILE A 181 -7.89 -15.49 -9.66
N HIS A 182 -8.44 -14.49 -8.98
CA HIS A 182 -7.63 -13.61 -8.13
C HIS A 182 -7.32 -14.25 -6.78
N SER A 183 -6.14 -13.94 -6.28
CA SER A 183 -5.86 -14.02 -4.85
C SER A 183 -6.13 -12.67 -4.21
N MET A 184 -6.73 -12.70 -3.03
CA MET A 184 -6.89 -11.57 -2.14
C MET A 184 -5.65 -11.43 -1.26
N TYR A 185 -5.12 -10.22 -1.16
CA TYR A 185 -4.08 -9.85 -0.20
C TYR A 185 -4.63 -8.75 0.69
N ILE A 186 -4.53 -8.94 2.00
CA ILE A 186 -4.90 -7.93 2.98
C ILE A 186 -3.63 -7.49 3.67
N GLY A 187 -3.31 -6.20 3.60
CA GLY A 187 -2.15 -5.61 4.24
C GLY A 187 -2.54 -4.59 5.30
N GLU A 188 -1.83 -4.59 6.45
CA GLU A 188 -1.84 -3.47 7.38
C GLU A 188 -1.15 -2.28 6.72
N VAL A 189 -1.78 -1.12 6.71
CA VAL A 189 -1.14 0.12 6.27
C VAL A 189 -0.12 0.53 7.33
N VAL A 190 1.16 0.42 7.00
CA VAL A 190 2.26 0.73 7.93
C VAL A 190 2.88 2.10 7.68
N ASN A 191 2.84 2.56 6.44
CA ASN A 191 3.32 3.88 6.06
C ASN A 191 2.47 4.45 4.91
N ALA A 192 2.34 5.77 4.88
CA ALA A 192 1.75 6.47 3.75
C ALA A 192 2.39 7.85 3.57
N TRP A 193 2.59 8.24 2.32
CA TRP A 193 3.18 9.51 1.94
C TRP A 193 2.41 10.11 0.76
N ARG A 194 2.33 11.45 0.72
CA ARG A 194 1.76 12.22 -0.40
C ARG A 194 2.59 13.46 -0.70
N LYS A 195 2.57 13.92 -1.92
CA LYS A 195 3.10 15.23 -2.35
C LYS A 195 2.14 16.35 -2.04
#